data_6544eb1d465ddaa8dc7adb51b511ba38
#
_entry.id   6544eb1d465ddaa8dc7adb51b511ba38
#
_cell.length_a   1.000
_cell.length_b   1.000
_cell.length_c   1.000
_cell.angle_alpha   90.00
_cell.angle_beta   90.00
_cell.angle_gamma   90.00
#
_symmetry.space_group_name_H-M   'P 1'
#
loop_
_entity.id
_entity.type
_entity.pdbx_description
1 polymer ?
#
loop_
_entity_poly.entity_id
_entity_poly.type
_entity_poly.pdbx_seq_one_letter_code
_entity_poly.pdbx_strand_id
1 'polypeptide(L)'
;MFFKKEIYKDLEARAELSAFAQAEGTKEYHVMIHVEGKAETFEQQLHRLQQAESMIRQSNMLADAKVVFKRYFLSDATNQVPLIKDNDGCTISFIQQSPLDGSKLALWLYMVEGAEVEYNADRLGSTVVRHNGYEHVWTMGMMSTEGNSYDQTEALLEDYETLLDNKYGANIADHCIRTWFFVRDVDTNYAGLVVARRENFELHGLTSYTHYIASTGIGGSPSNTKALVQLGSYAITGIEPEQQQYLYALTHLNRTIEYGVTFERGTRVKLGDRSHLYISGTASIDNKGDVLHVGDVRKQTLRMWENVEKLLEEGGATFDDVAQIIVYLRDVADYELVSQMFAERFPDTPYIITLAPVCRPTWLIEMECIAITADGNTQYKAF
;
A
#
# COMPACT_ATOMS: atom_id res chain seq x y z
N MET A 1 -15.62 8.09 8.02
CA MET A 1 -14.80 8.51 6.86
C MET A 1 -15.58 9.54 6.03
N PHE A 2 -14.93 10.54 5.45
CA PHE A 2 -15.51 11.47 4.48
C PHE A 2 -14.88 11.21 3.11
N PHE A 3 -15.70 11.25 2.06
CA PHE A 3 -15.23 11.03 0.69
C PHE A 3 -15.57 12.22 -0.19
N LYS A 4 -14.70 12.53 -1.16
CA LYS A 4 -14.91 13.57 -2.15
C LYS A 4 -14.28 13.18 -3.48
N LYS A 5 -14.99 13.48 -4.56
CA LYS A 5 -14.50 13.33 -5.93
C LYS A 5 -14.51 14.67 -6.62
N GLU A 6 -13.36 15.09 -7.12
CA GLU A 6 -13.17 16.33 -7.89
C GLU A 6 -12.89 15.98 -9.35
N ILE A 7 -13.63 16.62 -10.25
CA ILE A 7 -13.47 16.44 -11.69
C ILE A 7 -12.90 17.72 -12.29
N TYR A 8 -11.73 17.63 -12.86
CA TYR A 8 -11.03 18.73 -13.55
C TYR A 8 -11.22 18.59 -15.06
N LYS A 9 -12.36 19.09 -15.58
CA LYS A 9 -12.76 18.91 -17.00
C LYS A 9 -11.72 19.39 -17.98
N ASP A 10 -11.14 20.56 -17.74
CA ASP A 10 -10.13 21.15 -18.64
C ASP A 10 -8.80 20.38 -18.63
N LEU A 11 -8.54 19.60 -17.58
CA LEU A 11 -7.38 18.73 -17.45
C LEU A 11 -7.70 17.27 -17.82
N GLU A 12 -8.99 16.96 -18.06
CA GLU A 12 -9.43 15.56 -18.24
C GLU A 12 -8.80 14.66 -17.18
N ALA A 13 -8.94 15.11 -15.94
CA ALA A 13 -8.40 14.48 -14.75
C ALA A 13 -9.44 14.45 -13.63
N ARG A 14 -9.26 13.53 -12.70
CA ARG A 14 -10.05 13.46 -11.47
C ARG A 14 -9.15 13.18 -10.27
N ALA A 15 -9.54 13.74 -9.11
CA ALA A 15 -8.98 13.40 -7.82
C ALA A 15 -10.08 12.77 -6.95
N GLU A 16 -9.80 11.61 -6.39
CA GLU A 16 -10.64 10.89 -5.45
C GLU A 16 -9.98 10.99 -4.09
N LEU A 17 -10.71 11.49 -3.08
CA LEU A 17 -10.18 11.81 -1.77
C LEU A 17 -11.00 11.13 -0.69
N SER A 18 -10.33 10.49 0.25
CA SER A 18 -10.87 10.15 1.56
C SER A 18 -10.20 11.00 2.65
N ALA A 19 -10.98 11.39 3.66
CA ALA A 19 -10.50 12.14 4.80
C ALA A 19 -10.99 11.52 6.10
N PHE A 20 -10.06 11.32 7.03
CA PHE A 20 -10.36 10.97 8.40
C PHE A 20 -9.98 12.14 9.30
N ALA A 21 -10.95 12.63 10.08
CA ALA A 21 -10.76 13.72 11.01
C ALA A 21 -11.59 13.46 12.28
N GLN A 22 -10.99 13.67 13.43
CA GLN A 22 -11.67 13.81 14.70
C GLN A 22 -11.92 15.30 15.00
N ALA A 23 -12.78 15.60 15.95
CA ALA A 23 -13.14 16.99 16.30
C ALA A 23 -11.92 17.83 16.70
N GLU A 24 -10.96 17.20 17.38
CA GLU A 24 -9.66 17.78 17.74
C GLU A 24 -8.58 16.75 17.39
N GLY A 25 -7.44 17.20 16.86
CA GLY A 25 -6.30 16.35 16.54
C GLY A 25 -5.86 16.38 15.09
N THR A 26 -5.06 15.39 14.73
CA THR A 26 -4.52 15.23 13.38
C THR A 26 -5.59 14.74 12.41
N LYS A 27 -5.46 15.17 11.16
CA LYS A 27 -6.28 14.69 10.05
C LYS A 27 -5.43 13.89 9.07
N GLU A 28 -6.03 12.90 8.45
CA GLU A 28 -5.39 12.05 7.47
C GLU A 28 -6.19 12.07 6.17
N TYR A 29 -5.46 12.08 5.05
CA TYR A 29 -6.05 12.13 3.72
C TYR A 29 -5.35 11.13 2.79
N HIS A 30 -6.14 10.35 2.07
CA HIS A 30 -5.67 9.59 0.93
C HIS A 30 -6.26 10.19 -0.34
N VAL A 31 -5.41 10.51 -1.30
CA VAL A 31 -5.82 11.12 -2.56
C VAL A 31 -5.32 10.26 -3.71
N MET A 32 -6.22 9.87 -4.59
CA MET A 32 -5.87 9.19 -5.84
C MET A 32 -6.18 10.09 -7.02
N ILE A 33 -5.20 10.31 -7.89
CA ILE A 33 -5.31 11.17 -9.04
C ILE A 33 -5.17 10.36 -10.30
N HIS A 34 -6.14 10.51 -11.19
CA HIS A 34 -6.23 9.86 -12.49
C HIS A 34 -6.30 10.91 -13.60
N VAL A 35 -5.70 10.58 -14.74
CA VAL A 35 -5.88 11.31 -16.00
C VAL A 35 -6.54 10.41 -17.00
N GLU A 36 -7.37 10.97 -17.90
CA GLU A 36 -7.94 10.18 -18.98
C GLU A 36 -6.86 9.68 -19.92
N GLY A 37 -6.92 8.40 -20.27
CA GLY A 37 -6.02 7.78 -21.27
C GLY A 37 -6.33 8.33 -22.67
N LYS A 38 -5.31 8.88 -23.30
CA LYS A 38 -5.37 9.40 -24.68
C LYS A 38 -4.12 9.03 -25.46
N ALA A 39 -4.18 9.20 -26.78
CA ALA A 39 -3.01 9.07 -27.66
C ALA A 39 -2.05 10.28 -27.48
N GLU A 40 -1.55 10.45 -26.27
CA GLU A 40 -0.65 11.52 -25.85
C GLU A 40 0.69 10.99 -25.38
N THR A 41 1.70 11.88 -25.31
CA THR A 41 2.98 11.54 -24.69
C THR A 41 2.83 11.40 -23.18
N PHE A 42 3.81 10.75 -22.54
CA PHE A 42 3.83 10.64 -21.09
C PHE A 42 3.90 12.02 -20.42
N GLU A 43 4.73 12.93 -20.94
CA GLU A 43 4.91 14.27 -20.40
C GLU A 43 3.61 15.09 -20.43
N GLN A 44 2.77 14.91 -21.46
CA GLN A 44 1.47 15.57 -21.52
C GLN A 44 0.53 15.06 -20.44
N GLN A 45 0.45 13.75 -20.24
CA GLN A 45 -0.35 13.15 -19.15
C GLN A 45 0.21 13.50 -17.78
N LEU A 46 1.54 13.47 -17.58
CA LEU A 46 2.21 13.88 -16.35
C LEU A 46 1.88 15.35 -16.00
N HIS A 47 1.93 16.25 -16.98
CA HIS A 47 1.61 17.66 -16.76
C HIS A 47 0.17 17.84 -16.27
N ARG A 48 -0.80 17.14 -16.87
CA ARG A 48 -2.21 17.19 -16.44
C ARG A 48 -2.37 16.64 -15.01
N LEU A 49 -1.70 15.53 -14.71
CA LEU A 49 -1.73 14.93 -13.37
C LEU A 49 -1.14 15.89 -12.33
N GLN A 50 0.02 16.51 -12.60
CA GLN A 50 0.66 17.46 -11.68
C GLN A 50 -0.17 18.72 -11.49
N GLN A 51 -0.87 19.20 -12.52
CA GLN A 51 -1.81 20.31 -12.38
C GLN A 51 -3.00 19.92 -11.50
N ALA A 52 -3.58 18.73 -11.69
CA ALA A 52 -4.66 18.22 -10.84
C ALA A 52 -4.20 18.05 -9.38
N GLU A 53 -3.00 17.51 -9.16
CA GLU A 53 -2.37 17.42 -7.85
C GLU A 53 -2.24 18.81 -7.19
N SER A 54 -1.72 19.78 -7.92
CA SER A 54 -1.59 21.16 -7.42
C SER A 54 -2.95 21.76 -7.03
N MET A 55 -3.98 21.57 -7.87
CA MET A 55 -5.32 22.09 -7.61
C MET A 55 -5.97 21.47 -6.38
N ILE A 56 -5.91 20.14 -6.23
CA ILE A 56 -6.52 19.48 -5.06
C ILE A 56 -5.79 19.85 -3.76
N ARG A 57 -4.46 19.94 -3.78
CA ARG A 57 -3.65 20.35 -2.63
C ARG A 57 -3.88 21.79 -2.20
N GLN A 58 -4.23 22.69 -3.13
CA GLN A 58 -4.58 24.09 -2.83
C GLN A 58 -6.04 24.26 -2.40
N SER A 59 -6.84 23.21 -2.40
CA SER A 59 -8.20 23.28 -1.88
C SER A 59 -8.20 23.61 -0.38
N ASN A 60 -9.26 24.29 0.10
CA ASN A 60 -9.39 24.64 1.52
C ASN A 60 -9.28 23.44 2.47
N MET A 61 -9.54 22.23 1.98
CA MET A 61 -9.48 21.01 2.78
C MET A 61 -8.04 20.53 3.01
N LEU A 62 -7.14 20.75 2.04
CA LEU A 62 -5.78 20.21 2.04
C LEU A 62 -4.69 21.28 2.18
N ALA A 63 -5.07 22.56 2.30
CA ALA A 63 -4.12 23.67 2.27
C ALA A 63 -3.03 23.58 3.35
N ASP A 64 -3.36 23.02 4.51
CA ASP A 64 -2.45 22.86 5.65
C ASP A 64 -1.89 21.42 5.76
N ALA A 65 -2.32 20.51 4.89
CA ALA A 65 -1.88 19.12 4.90
C ALA A 65 -0.50 18.95 4.21
N LYS A 66 0.35 18.12 4.81
CA LYS A 66 1.68 17.80 4.29
C LYS A 66 1.68 16.41 3.67
N VAL A 67 2.34 16.26 2.52
CA VAL A 67 2.48 14.96 1.86
C VAL A 67 3.44 14.09 2.64
N VAL A 68 3.03 12.89 2.99
CA VAL A 68 3.86 11.90 3.71
C VAL A 68 4.58 11.00 2.73
N PHE A 69 3.84 10.43 1.77
CA PHE A 69 4.45 9.69 0.68
C PHE A 69 3.63 9.82 -0.60
N LYS A 70 4.29 9.47 -1.71
CA LYS A 70 3.69 9.31 -3.03
C LYS A 70 3.95 7.92 -3.60
N ARG A 71 2.98 7.38 -4.32
CA ARG A 71 3.20 6.20 -5.17
C ARG A 71 2.70 6.50 -6.57
N TYR A 72 3.64 6.51 -7.52
CA TYR A 72 3.33 6.60 -8.94
C TYR A 72 3.16 5.21 -9.54
N PHE A 73 1.99 4.95 -10.13
CA PHE A 73 1.71 3.77 -10.92
C PHE A 73 2.00 4.13 -12.37
N LEU A 74 2.94 3.43 -12.99
CA LEU A 74 3.51 3.81 -14.29
C LEU A 74 3.33 2.69 -15.30
N SER A 75 3.11 3.04 -16.57
CA SER A 75 3.04 2.06 -17.67
C SER A 75 4.43 1.60 -18.14
N ASP A 76 5.46 2.43 -17.96
CA ASP A 76 6.86 2.17 -18.33
C ASP A 76 7.80 2.93 -17.39
N ALA A 77 8.06 2.37 -16.22
CA ALA A 77 8.82 3.07 -15.17
C ALA A 77 10.25 3.41 -15.61
N THR A 78 10.90 2.55 -16.40
CA THR A 78 12.28 2.77 -16.84
C THR A 78 12.44 4.04 -17.68
N ASN A 79 11.50 4.31 -18.58
CA ASN A 79 11.54 5.49 -19.45
C ASN A 79 10.84 6.70 -18.83
N GLN A 80 9.90 6.50 -17.93
CA GLN A 80 9.04 7.56 -17.37
C GLN A 80 9.62 8.22 -16.13
N VAL A 81 10.24 7.46 -15.23
CA VAL A 81 10.80 8.03 -13.98
C VAL A 81 11.81 9.15 -14.20
N PRO A 82 12.73 9.09 -15.17
CA PRO A 82 13.66 10.20 -15.46
C PRO A 82 12.98 11.52 -15.85
N LEU A 83 11.72 11.46 -16.30
CA LEU A 83 10.93 12.63 -16.70
C LEU A 83 10.12 13.24 -15.55
N ILE A 84 9.94 12.51 -14.44
CA ILE A 84 9.19 12.98 -13.28
C ILE A 84 10.11 13.84 -12.40
N LYS A 85 9.75 15.12 -12.28
CA LYS A 85 10.39 16.04 -11.34
C LYS A 85 9.42 16.27 -10.18
N ASP A 86 9.71 15.64 -9.05
CA ASP A 86 8.97 15.81 -7.82
C ASP A 86 9.90 16.43 -6.77
N ASN A 87 9.50 17.55 -6.21
CA ASN A 87 10.32 18.35 -5.30
C ASN A 87 9.72 18.46 -3.88
N ASP A 88 8.72 17.63 -3.55
CA ASP A 88 8.08 17.68 -2.24
C ASP A 88 8.99 17.20 -1.10
N GLY A 89 10.03 16.45 -1.43
CA GLY A 89 10.97 15.89 -0.46
C GLY A 89 10.45 14.68 0.31
N CYS A 90 9.19 14.30 0.15
CA CYS A 90 8.63 13.09 0.75
C CYS A 90 9.19 11.82 0.10
N THR A 91 9.08 10.69 0.82
CA THR A 91 9.46 9.39 0.26
C THR A 91 8.54 8.98 -0.89
N ILE A 92 9.09 8.41 -1.97
CA ILE A 92 8.34 8.12 -3.21
C ILE A 92 8.58 6.68 -3.66
N SER A 93 7.50 6.00 -4.03
CA SER A 93 7.54 4.73 -4.75
C SER A 93 7.19 4.98 -6.22
N PHE A 94 8.11 4.69 -7.14
CA PHE A 94 7.85 4.62 -8.57
C PHE A 94 7.77 3.16 -8.95
N ILE A 95 6.62 2.71 -9.46
CA ILE A 95 6.44 1.31 -9.79
C ILE A 95 5.76 1.13 -11.15
N GLN A 96 6.31 0.25 -11.97
CA GLN A 96 5.65 -0.17 -13.20
C GLN A 96 4.53 -1.16 -12.86
N GLN A 97 3.37 -0.60 -12.68
CA GLN A 97 2.08 -1.25 -12.57
C GLN A 97 1.10 -0.39 -13.34
N SER A 98 0.94 -0.67 -14.63
CA SER A 98 0.17 0.17 -15.56
C SER A 98 -1.26 0.35 -15.06
N PRO A 99 -1.75 1.61 -14.90
CA PRO A 99 -3.19 1.82 -14.73
C PRO A 99 -3.94 1.20 -15.92
N LEU A 100 -5.08 0.57 -15.65
CA LEU A 100 -5.82 -0.15 -16.70
C LEU A 100 -6.91 0.70 -17.35
N ASP A 101 -7.09 1.94 -16.91
CA ASP A 101 -8.01 2.93 -17.49
C ASP A 101 -7.51 3.54 -18.82
N GLY A 102 -6.41 3.03 -19.36
CA GLY A 102 -5.79 3.48 -20.60
C GLY A 102 -4.81 4.64 -20.42
N SER A 103 -4.62 5.14 -19.20
CA SER A 103 -3.61 6.17 -18.90
C SER A 103 -2.21 5.55 -18.77
N LYS A 104 -1.19 6.42 -18.87
CA LYS A 104 0.21 6.03 -18.68
C LYS A 104 0.66 6.11 -17.22
N LEU A 105 -0.12 6.79 -16.38
CA LEU A 105 0.20 6.96 -14.97
C LEU A 105 -1.05 7.27 -14.15
N ALA A 106 -0.96 6.91 -12.85
CA ALA A 106 -1.84 7.35 -11.78
C ALA A 106 -1.00 7.64 -10.54
N LEU A 107 -1.55 8.40 -9.59
CA LEU A 107 -0.83 8.81 -8.40
C LEU A 107 -1.67 8.57 -7.15
N TRP A 108 -1.07 7.98 -6.13
CA TRP A 108 -1.60 7.93 -4.78
C TRP A 108 -0.75 8.79 -3.86
N LEU A 109 -1.39 9.72 -3.12
CA LEU A 109 -0.79 10.52 -2.07
C LEU A 109 -1.40 10.13 -0.72
N TYR A 110 -0.56 10.02 0.29
CA TYR A 110 -0.98 10.05 1.68
C TYR A 110 -0.52 11.37 2.31
N MET A 111 -1.42 12.05 2.98
CA MET A 111 -1.17 13.37 3.56
C MET A 111 -1.67 13.44 5.00
N VAL A 112 -1.04 14.25 5.82
CA VAL A 112 -1.44 14.52 7.21
C VAL A 112 -1.49 16.01 7.50
N GLU A 113 -2.39 16.41 8.40
CA GLU A 113 -2.50 17.77 8.93
C GLU A 113 -2.47 17.71 10.46
N GLY A 114 -1.81 18.69 11.11
CA GLY A 114 -1.74 18.78 12.56
C GLY A 114 -0.62 17.97 13.21
N ALA A 115 0.32 17.43 12.43
CA ALA A 115 1.51 16.72 12.90
C ALA A 115 2.80 17.33 12.33
N GLU A 116 3.93 17.07 12.98
CA GLU A 116 5.24 17.40 12.45
C GLU A 116 5.62 16.37 11.37
N VAL A 117 6.11 16.86 10.22
CA VAL A 117 6.57 16.01 9.12
C VAL A 117 8.01 16.38 8.77
N GLU A 118 8.92 15.41 8.89
CA GLU A 118 10.33 15.51 8.50
C GLU A 118 10.57 14.72 7.22
N TYR A 119 11.07 15.40 6.20
CA TYR A 119 11.42 14.81 4.90
C TYR A 119 12.88 14.41 4.85
N ASN A 120 13.18 13.35 4.09
CA ASN A 120 14.53 12.82 3.97
C ASN A 120 15.20 12.63 5.34
N ALA A 121 14.45 12.05 6.29
CA ALA A 121 14.83 11.94 7.69
C ALA A 121 16.06 11.06 7.91
N ASP A 122 16.42 10.23 6.93
CA ASP A 122 17.51 9.28 6.98
C ASP A 122 18.12 9.00 5.59
N ARG A 123 19.11 8.10 5.56
CA ARG A 123 19.84 7.73 4.34
C ARG A 123 19.01 7.00 3.28
N LEU A 124 17.85 6.44 3.64
CA LEU A 124 16.91 5.80 2.71
C LEU A 124 15.81 6.77 2.22
N GLY A 125 15.89 8.04 2.63
CA GLY A 125 14.95 9.07 2.20
C GLY A 125 13.57 8.91 2.82
N SER A 126 13.49 8.39 4.04
CA SER A 126 12.21 8.21 4.75
C SER A 126 11.55 9.55 5.06
N THR A 127 10.22 9.54 5.10
CA THR A 127 9.41 10.60 5.69
C THR A 127 8.95 10.16 7.07
N VAL A 128 9.15 11.01 8.07
CA VAL A 128 8.75 10.74 9.46
C VAL A 128 7.65 11.72 9.88
N VAL A 129 6.55 11.18 10.38
CA VAL A 129 5.46 11.96 10.99
C VAL A 129 5.55 11.79 12.51
N ARG A 130 5.67 12.90 13.24
CA ARG A 130 5.75 12.90 14.71
C ARG A 130 4.53 13.56 15.32
N HIS A 131 3.89 12.85 16.21
CA HIS A 131 2.81 13.37 17.02
C HIS A 131 2.67 12.57 18.31
N ASN A 132 2.41 13.24 19.43
CA ASN A 132 2.15 12.63 20.75
C ASN A 132 3.18 11.59 21.23
N GLY A 133 4.42 11.63 20.72
CA GLY A 133 5.49 10.71 21.08
C GLY A 133 5.52 9.44 20.23
N TYR A 134 4.72 9.35 19.20
CA TYR A 134 4.88 8.39 18.10
C TYR A 134 5.76 8.97 17.00
N GLU A 135 6.54 8.10 16.36
CA GLU A 135 7.20 8.40 15.11
C GLU A 135 6.72 7.38 14.05
N HIS A 136 6.01 7.85 13.06
CA HIS A 136 5.55 7.06 11.93
C HIS A 136 6.56 7.18 10.80
N VAL A 137 7.33 6.13 10.56
CA VAL A 137 8.43 6.09 9.59
C VAL A 137 7.96 5.43 8.30
N TRP A 138 7.91 6.20 7.24
CA TRP A 138 7.55 5.72 5.90
C TRP A 138 8.77 5.70 5.01
N THR A 139 9.14 4.52 4.50
CA THR A 139 10.31 4.33 3.63
C THR A 139 9.86 3.65 2.35
N MET A 140 9.84 4.37 1.25
CA MET A 140 9.32 3.87 -0.02
C MET A 140 10.43 3.75 -1.07
N GLY A 141 10.24 2.88 -2.05
CA GLY A 141 11.08 2.83 -3.23
C GLY A 141 12.49 2.27 -3.02
N MET A 142 12.74 1.54 -1.93
CA MET A 142 14.03 0.89 -1.70
C MET A 142 14.32 -0.16 -2.76
N MET A 143 15.52 -0.16 -3.34
CA MET A 143 15.93 -1.09 -4.41
C MET A 143 17.37 -1.56 -4.19
N SER A 144 17.64 -2.83 -4.51
CA SER A 144 18.98 -3.39 -4.69
C SER A 144 19.15 -3.84 -6.14
N THR A 145 20.38 -3.87 -6.64
CA THR A 145 20.68 -4.19 -8.04
C THR A 145 21.64 -5.36 -8.22
N GLU A 146 22.13 -5.92 -7.14
CA GLU A 146 23.12 -6.99 -7.17
C GLU A 146 22.46 -8.35 -6.88
N GLY A 147 22.89 -9.37 -7.60
CA GLY A 147 22.42 -10.73 -7.43
C GLY A 147 21.01 -11.00 -7.98
N ASN A 148 20.42 -12.10 -7.52
CA ASN A 148 19.07 -12.54 -7.86
C ASN A 148 18.03 -11.98 -6.88
N SER A 149 16.76 -12.39 -7.01
CA SER A 149 15.68 -11.89 -6.15
C SER A 149 15.82 -12.27 -4.67
N TYR A 150 16.48 -13.38 -4.36
CA TYR A 150 16.85 -13.74 -2.99
C TYR A 150 17.87 -12.75 -2.44
N ASP A 151 19.01 -12.59 -3.12
CA ASP A 151 20.11 -11.71 -2.69
C ASP A 151 19.63 -10.27 -2.52
N GLN A 152 18.78 -9.78 -3.44
CA GLN A 152 18.23 -8.43 -3.37
C GLN A 152 17.24 -8.26 -2.21
N THR A 153 16.41 -9.27 -1.92
CA THR A 153 15.47 -9.20 -0.79
C THR A 153 16.20 -9.22 0.54
N GLU A 154 17.23 -10.08 0.68
CA GLU A 154 18.09 -10.13 1.86
C GLU A 154 18.74 -8.78 2.11
N ALA A 155 19.41 -8.22 1.10
CA ALA A 155 20.06 -6.92 1.21
C ALA A 155 19.09 -5.77 1.56
N LEU A 156 17.88 -5.77 1.02
CA LEU A 156 16.87 -4.77 1.33
C LEU A 156 16.37 -4.86 2.78
N LEU A 157 16.16 -6.07 3.28
CA LEU A 157 15.72 -6.28 4.66
C LEU A 157 16.82 -5.93 5.65
N GLU A 158 18.06 -6.38 5.43
CA GLU A 158 19.23 -6.01 6.27
C GLU A 158 19.46 -4.51 6.31
N ASP A 159 19.35 -3.83 5.17
CA ASP A 159 19.55 -2.38 5.07
C ASP A 159 18.45 -1.61 5.82
N TYR A 160 17.20 -2.09 5.72
CA TYR A 160 16.07 -1.52 6.44
C TYR A 160 16.16 -1.75 7.96
N GLU A 161 16.53 -2.95 8.39
CA GLU A 161 16.73 -3.28 9.81
C GLU A 161 17.84 -2.47 10.43
N THR A 162 18.96 -2.34 9.72
CA THR A 162 20.08 -1.50 10.12
C THR A 162 19.65 -0.03 10.29
N LEU A 163 18.76 0.45 9.42
CA LEU A 163 18.18 1.79 9.56
C LEU A 163 17.32 1.90 10.81
N LEU A 164 16.39 0.95 11.01
CA LEU A 164 15.48 0.96 12.16
C LEU A 164 16.26 0.96 13.49
N ASP A 165 17.26 0.11 13.62
CA ASP A 165 18.08 0.01 14.83
C ASP A 165 18.90 1.29 15.05
N ASN A 166 19.72 1.68 14.08
CA ASN A 166 20.69 2.76 14.26
C ASN A 166 20.06 4.16 14.36
N LYS A 167 18.96 4.41 13.63
CA LYS A 167 18.35 5.74 13.56
C LYS A 167 17.19 5.91 14.54
N TYR A 168 16.38 4.86 14.70
CA TYR A 168 15.11 4.95 15.43
C TYR A 168 15.08 4.13 16.72
N GLY A 169 16.13 3.36 17.03
CA GLY A 169 16.17 2.46 18.18
C GLY A 169 15.05 1.41 18.12
N ALA A 170 14.70 0.99 16.92
CA ALA A 170 13.59 0.13 16.60
C ALA A 170 14.06 -1.16 15.92
N ASN A 171 13.21 -2.16 15.83
CA ASN A 171 13.47 -3.41 15.12
C ASN A 171 12.29 -3.76 14.21
N ILE A 172 12.52 -4.68 13.29
CA ILE A 172 11.50 -5.07 12.31
C ILE A 172 10.34 -5.82 12.96
N ALA A 173 10.60 -6.63 13.99
CA ALA A 173 9.58 -7.46 14.62
C ALA A 173 8.53 -6.65 15.38
N ASP A 174 8.97 -5.71 16.21
CA ASP A 174 8.06 -4.99 17.10
C ASP A 174 7.48 -3.72 16.47
N HIS A 175 8.16 -3.15 15.45
CA HIS A 175 7.84 -1.81 14.98
C HIS A 175 7.40 -1.74 13.52
N CYS A 176 7.77 -2.73 12.67
CA CYS A 176 7.34 -2.73 11.27
C CYS A 176 5.89 -3.24 11.14
N ILE A 177 5.00 -2.36 10.72
CA ILE A 177 3.57 -2.65 10.61
C ILE A 177 3.20 -3.19 9.23
N ARG A 178 3.85 -2.66 8.20
CA ARG A 178 3.46 -2.91 6.81
C ARG A 178 4.65 -2.94 5.89
N THR A 179 4.68 -3.93 4.95
CA THR A 179 5.63 -3.98 3.85
C THR A 179 4.94 -4.16 2.51
N TRP A 180 5.52 -3.60 1.45
CA TRP A 180 5.14 -3.81 0.05
C TRP A 180 6.36 -4.29 -0.73
N PHE A 181 6.27 -5.49 -1.29
CA PHE A 181 7.29 -6.04 -2.18
C PHE A 181 6.75 -6.07 -3.60
N PHE A 182 7.33 -5.25 -4.47
CA PHE A 182 7.05 -5.27 -5.89
C PHE A 182 8.11 -6.10 -6.59
N VAL A 183 7.67 -7.11 -7.32
CA VAL A 183 8.56 -8.13 -7.88
C VAL A 183 8.47 -8.11 -9.40
N ARG A 184 9.60 -7.81 -10.06
CA ARG A 184 9.75 -7.94 -11.51
C ARG A 184 9.59 -9.39 -11.90
N ASP A 185 8.80 -9.68 -12.95
CA ASP A 185 8.55 -11.05 -13.40
C ASP A 185 8.23 -12.00 -12.24
N VAL A 186 7.16 -11.67 -11.52
CA VAL A 186 6.78 -12.32 -10.26
C VAL A 186 6.69 -13.85 -10.36
N ASP A 187 6.25 -14.38 -11.51
CA ASP A 187 6.16 -15.83 -11.73
C ASP A 187 7.54 -16.52 -11.68
N THR A 188 8.62 -15.76 -11.90
CA THR A 188 10.01 -16.27 -11.85
C THR A 188 10.72 -15.89 -10.55
N ASN A 189 10.54 -14.66 -10.09
CA ASN A 189 11.36 -14.08 -9.02
C ASN A 189 10.74 -14.16 -7.62
N TYR A 190 9.45 -14.51 -7.49
CA TYR A 190 8.76 -14.54 -6.20
C TYR A 190 9.33 -15.57 -5.24
N ALA A 191 9.80 -16.70 -5.72
CA ALA A 191 10.36 -17.77 -4.88
C ALA A 191 11.59 -17.30 -4.09
N GLY A 192 12.49 -16.53 -4.71
CA GLY A 192 13.66 -15.97 -4.03
C GLY A 192 13.27 -15.01 -2.91
N LEU A 193 12.31 -14.11 -3.17
CA LEU A 193 11.77 -13.22 -2.14
C LEU A 193 11.20 -14.02 -0.95
N VAL A 194 10.39 -15.05 -1.20
CA VAL A 194 9.74 -15.84 -0.13
C VAL A 194 10.76 -16.50 0.77
N VAL A 195 11.83 -17.07 0.18
CA VAL A 195 12.89 -17.75 0.94
C VAL A 195 13.69 -16.74 1.77
N ALA A 196 14.19 -15.67 1.14
CA ALA A 196 14.98 -14.65 1.83
C ALA A 196 14.19 -14.00 2.98
N ARG A 197 12.94 -13.62 2.74
CA ARG A 197 12.09 -13.03 3.78
C ARG A 197 11.85 -13.99 4.94
N ARG A 198 11.61 -15.28 4.68
CA ARG A 198 11.42 -16.26 5.74
C ARG A 198 12.66 -16.40 6.61
N GLU A 199 13.83 -16.56 5.99
CA GLU A 199 15.09 -16.72 6.70
C GLU A 199 15.43 -15.48 7.53
N ASN A 200 15.27 -14.30 6.96
CA ASN A 200 15.45 -13.03 7.68
C ASN A 200 14.47 -12.90 8.85
N PHE A 201 13.19 -13.17 8.64
CA PHE A 201 12.17 -13.08 9.69
C PHE A 201 12.43 -14.06 10.83
N GLU A 202 12.86 -15.30 10.55
CA GLU A 202 13.23 -16.27 11.58
C GLU A 202 14.40 -15.78 12.45
N LEU A 203 15.41 -15.11 11.85
CA LEU A 203 16.54 -14.52 12.57
C LEU A 203 16.08 -13.41 13.54
N HIS A 204 15.01 -12.69 13.21
CA HIS A 204 14.49 -11.55 13.98
C HIS A 204 13.30 -11.93 14.87
N GLY A 205 13.02 -13.24 15.03
CA GLY A 205 11.97 -13.70 15.94
C GLY A 205 10.54 -13.61 15.37
N LEU A 206 10.39 -13.29 14.09
CA LEU A 206 9.11 -13.35 13.36
C LEU A 206 8.87 -14.78 12.90
N THR A 207 8.01 -15.52 13.61
CA THR A 207 7.78 -16.95 13.42
C THR A 207 6.28 -17.26 13.49
N SER A 208 5.94 -18.53 13.20
CA SER A 208 4.56 -19.02 13.37
C SER A 208 4.07 -19.02 14.84
N TYR A 209 4.97 -18.91 15.81
CA TYR A 209 4.65 -18.86 17.25
C TYR A 209 4.55 -17.44 17.79
N THR A 210 5.07 -16.48 17.08
CA THR A 210 4.97 -15.04 17.38
C THR A 210 3.95 -14.40 16.44
N HIS A 211 4.42 -13.66 15.47
CA HIS A 211 3.62 -13.05 14.40
C HIS A 211 4.49 -12.80 13.17
N TYR A 212 3.88 -12.38 12.09
CA TYR A 212 4.54 -11.80 10.92
C TYR A 212 4.08 -10.35 10.73
N ILE A 213 4.46 -9.76 9.62
CA ILE A 213 4.13 -8.37 9.25
C ILE A 213 3.06 -8.40 8.16
N ALA A 214 2.07 -7.49 8.20
CA ALA A 214 1.13 -7.32 7.11
C ALA A 214 1.90 -6.94 5.82
N SER A 215 1.68 -7.66 4.73
CA SER A 215 2.50 -7.54 3.52
C SER A 215 1.73 -7.81 2.24
N THR A 216 2.11 -7.11 1.17
CA THR A 216 1.72 -7.45 -0.20
C THR A 216 2.98 -7.79 -1.00
N GLY A 217 3.00 -8.96 -1.62
CA GLY A 217 4.04 -9.38 -2.57
C GLY A 217 3.41 -9.59 -3.94
N ILE A 218 3.65 -8.66 -4.86
CA ILE A 218 2.88 -8.53 -6.11
C ILE A 218 3.78 -8.20 -7.30
N GLY A 219 3.34 -8.54 -8.51
CA GLY A 219 4.02 -8.15 -9.73
C GLY A 219 4.13 -6.64 -9.87
N GLY A 220 5.34 -6.18 -10.20
CA GLY A 220 5.65 -4.78 -10.45
C GLY A 220 7.14 -4.60 -10.71
N SER A 221 7.50 -3.76 -11.65
CA SER A 221 8.91 -3.57 -12.00
C SER A 221 9.42 -2.24 -11.47
N PRO A 222 10.53 -2.25 -10.71
CA PRO A 222 11.26 -1.02 -10.41
C PRO A 222 11.73 -0.31 -11.67
N SER A 223 12.01 1.00 -11.58
CA SER A 223 12.54 1.78 -12.71
C SER A 223 13.93 1.34 -13.16
N ASN A 224 14.77 0.90 -12.22
CA ASN A 224 16.07 0.34 -12.54
C ASN A 224 15.92 -1.09 -13.09
N THR A 225 16.44 -1.34 -14.28
CA THR A 225 16.29 -2.63 -14.99
C THR A 225 17.02 -3.79 -14.31
N LYS A 226 18.01 -3.53 -13.46
CA LYS A 226 18.71 -4.56 -12.67
C LYS A 226 17.98 -4.89 -11.36
N ALA A 227 17.11 -4.03 -10.89
CA ALA A 227 16.33 -4.29 -9.68
C ALA A 227 15.19 -5.26 -9.98
N LEU A 228 15.18 -6.38 -9.27
CA LEU A 228 14.15 -7.43 -9.34
C LEU A 228 13.09 -7.25 -8.26
N VAL A 229 13.47 -6.62 -7.14
CA VAL A 229 12.59 -6.38 -6.00
C VAL A 229 12.69 -4.91 -5.59
N GLN A 230 11.54 -4.30 -5.30
CA GLN A 230 11.45 -3.00 -4.64
C GLN A 230 10.68 -3.19 -3.33
N LEU A 231 11.19 -2.61 -2.25
CA LEU A 231 10.57 -2.63 -0.94
C LEU A 231 10.03 -1.25 -0.58
N GLY A 232 8.81 -1.21 -0.09
CA GLY A 232 8.24 -0.10 0.67
C GLY A 232 7.86 -0.59 2.06
N SER A 233 7.99 0.25 3.08
CA SER A 233 7.69 -0.12 4.45
C SER A 233 7.10 1.03 5.26
N TYR A 234 6.37 0.65 6.29
CA TYR A 234 5.88 1.55 7.32
C TYR A 234 6.20 0.94 8.69
N ALA A 235 6.87 1.70 9.53
CA ALA A 235 7.14 1.36 10.92
C ALA A 235 6.63 2.48 11.85
N ILE A 236 6.37 2.13 13.10
CA ILE A 236 5.97 3.10 14.12
C ILE A 236 6.74 2.81 15.41
N THR A 237 7.33 3.86 16.01
CA THR A 237 7.96 3.80 17.33
C THR A 237 7.08 4.46 18.37
N GLY A 238 7.35 4.17 19.64
CA GLY A 238 6.57 4.70 20.76
C GLY A 238 5.25 4.00 21.01
N ILE A 239 4.98 2.89 20.31
CA ILE A 239 3.80 2.03 20.57
C ILE A 239 4.12 0.91 21.57
N GLU A 240 3.08 0.45 22.25
CA GLU A 240 3.11 -0.76 23.07
C GLU A 240 2.72 -1.98 22.22
N PRO A 241 3.24 -3.19 22.49
CA PRO A 241 2.87 -4.39 21.74
C PRO A 241 1.36 -4.66 21.66
N GLU A 242 0.62 -4.33 22.72
CA GLU A 242 -0.83 -4.52 22.82
C GLU A 242 -1.64 -3.58 21.89
N GLN A 243 -0.99 -2.56 21.35
CA GLN A 243 -1.59 -1.69 20.33
C GLN A 243 -1.67 -2.38 18.97
N GLN A 244 -0.89 -3.44 18.75
CA GLN A 244 -0.92 -4.22 17.52
C GLN A 244 -1.84 -5.43 17.66
N GLN A 245 -2.75 -5.59 16.73
CA GLN A 245 -3.61 -6.75 16.60
C GLN A 245 -3.45 -7.35 15.20
N TYR A 246 -3.07 -8.62 15.14
CA TYR A 246 -2.93 -9.34 13.88
C TYR A 246 -4.27 -9.94 13.47
N LEU A 247 -4.62 -9.82 12.18
CA LEU A 247 -5.91 -10.22 11.62
C LEU A 247 -5.74 -11.47 10.78
N TYR A 248 -6.62 -12.43 10.95
CA TYR A 248 -6.52 -13.76 10.35
C TYR A 248 -7.75 -14.17 9.54
N ALA A 249 -8.95 -13.78 9.98
CA ALA A 249 -10.25 -14.17 9.38
C ALA A 249 -10.37 -15.68 9.13
N LEU A 250 -10.04 -16.52 10.13
CA LEU A 250 -9.90 -17.97 10.02
C LEU A 250 -11.16 -18.71 9.54
N THR A 251 -12.32 -18.10 9.53
CA THR A 251 -13.53 -18.64 8.92
C THR A 251 -13.50 -18.64 7.38
N HIS A 252 -12.68 -17.77 6.79
CA HIS A 252 -12.60 -17.50 5.36
C HIS A 252 -11.21 -17.69 4.77
N LEU A 253 -10.19 -17.49 5.59
CA LEU A 253 -8.77 -17.55 5.22
C LEU A 253 -8.03 -18.51 6.15
N ASN A 254 -6.93 -19.07 5.70
CA ASN A 254 -5.98 -19.81 6.54
C ASN A 254 -4.79 -18.94 6.92
N ARG A 255 -4.00 -19.38 7.88
CA ARG A 255 -2.72 -18.74 8.18
C ARG A 255 -1.76 -18.92 7.00
N THR A 256 -1.02 -17.86 6.68
CA THR A 256 -0.16 -17.83 5.49
C THR A 256 0.97 -18.84 5.54
N ILE A 257 1.47 -19.13 6.73
CA ILE A 257 2.51 -20.15 6.94
C ILE A 257 2.08 -21.55 6.49
N GLU A 258 0.80 -21.86 6.51
CA GLU A 258 0.27 -23.17 6.11
C GLU A 258 0.49 -23.48 4.63
N TYR A 259 0.68 -22.45 3.80
CA TYR A 259 1.05 -22.59 2.40
C TYR A 259 2.44 -21.99 2.06
N GLY A 260 3.28 -21.84 3.09
CA GLY A 260 4.71 -21.61 2.94
C GLY A 260 5.15 -20.16 2.75
N VAL A 261 4.31 -19.17 3.12
CA VAL A 261 4.69 -17.76 3.09
C VAL A 261 4.58 -17.12 4.47
N THR A 262 5.35 -16.07 4.70
CA THR A 262 5.54 -15.44 6.00
C THR A 262 5.04 -13.99 5.97
N PHE A 263 3.73 -13.80 6.17
CA PHE A 263 3.12 -12.48 6.35
C PHE A 263 1.80 -12.62 7.13
N GLU A 264 1.29 -11.54 7.71
CA GLU A 264 -0.06 -11.50 8.28
C GLU A 264 -1.08 -11.00 7.26
N ARG A 265 -2.33 -11.49 7.37
CA ARG A 265 -3.44 -11.06 6.50
C ARG A 265 -3.79 -9.60 6.68
N GLY A 266 -3.51 -9.06 7.86
CA GLY A 266 -3.64 -7.66 8.19
C GLY A 266 -3.13 -7.37 9.58
N THR A 267 -2.86 -6.10 9.84
CA THR A 267 -2.49 -5.60 11.17
C THR A 267 -3.35 -4.38 11.49
N ARG A 268 -3.98 -4.39 12.67
CA ARG A 268 -4.64 -3.23 13.26
C ARG A 268 -3.70 -2.59 14.26
N VAL A 269 -3.48 -1.28 14.13
CA VAL A 269 -2.76 -0.44 15.10
C VAL A 269 -3.76 0.41 15.84
N LYS A 270 -3.86 0.24 17.16
CA LYS A 270 -4.79 0.96 18.05
C LYS A 270 -4.11 2.20 18.60
N LEU A 271 -4.65 3.38 18.32
CA LEU A 271 -4.25 4.66 18.88
C LEU A 271 -5.40 5.23 19.75
N GLY A 272 -5.15 6.28 20.49
CA GLY A 272 -6.13 6.80 21.46
C GLY A 272 -7.43 7.31 20.85
N ASP A 273 -7.36 7.83 19.64
CA ASP A 273 -8.49 8.45 18.92
C ASP A 273 -8.91 7.67 17.67
N ARG A 274 -8.11 6.71 17.22
CA ARG A 274 -8.35 5.93 15.99
C ARG A 274 -7.67 4.58 16.00
N SER A 275 -8.08 3.71 15.10
CA SER A 275 -7.27 2.55 14.69
C SER A 275 -7.04 2.56 13.20
N HIS A 276 -5.82 2.18 12.79
CA HIS A 276 -5.49 1.89 11.41
C HIS A 276 -5.53 0.38 11.17
N LEU A 277 -6.17 -0.05 10.09
CA LEU A 277 -6.15 -1.43 9.63
C LEU A 277 -5.42 -1.49 8.29
N TYR A 278 -4.29 -2.17 8.26
CA TYR A 278 -3.50 -2.42 7.06
C TYR A 278 -3.81 -3.83 6.56
N ILE A 279 -4.69 -3.95 5.57
CA ILE A 279 -5.06 -5.23 4.97
C ILE A 279 -4.07 -5.58 3.86
N SER A 280 -3.45 -6.74 4.00
CA SER A 280 -2.48 -7.29 3.03
C SER A 280 -3.16 -7.65 1.72
N GLY A 281 -2.36 -7.84 0.67
CA GLY A 281 -2.85 -8.41 -0.58
C GLY A 281 -3.65 -9.68 -0.32
N THR A 282 -4.92 -9.65 -0.72
CA THR A 282 -5.91 -10.70 -0.46
C THR A 282 -6.57 -11.10 -1.78
N ALA A 283 -6.61 -12.39 -2.06
CA ALA A 283 -7.16 -12.99 -3.27
C ALA A 283 -8.34 -13.93 -2.96
N SER A 284 -8.87 -14.59 -4.00
CA SER A 284 -9.94 -15.59 -3.88
C SER A 284 -9.40 -16.94 -3.40
N ILE A 285 -9.40 -17.11 -2.09
CA ILE A 285 -8.96 -18.37 -1.44
C ILE A 285 -9.95 -18.72 -0.31
N ASP A 286 -9.95 -19.97 0.11
CA ASP A 286 -10.72 -20.45 1.27
C ASP A 286 -9.84 -20.63 2.51
N ASN A 287 -10.47 -21.09 3.59
CA ASN A 287 -9.79 -21.34 4.87
C ASN A 287 -8.94 -22.63 4.91
N LYS A 288 -8.75 -23.30 3.78
CA LYS A 288 -7.78 -24.38 3.59
C LYS A 288 -6.59 -23.96 2.73
N GLY A 289 -6.64 -22.73 2.18
CA GLY A 289 -5.63 -22.21 1.26
C GLY A 289 -5.87 -22.60 -0.20
N ASP A 290 -7.04 -23.18 -0.51
CA ASP A 290 -7.40 -23.56 -1.86
C ASP A 290 -7.91 -22.36 -2.65
N VAL A 291 -7.46 -22.21 -3.91
CA VAL A 291 -7.95 -21.15 -4.81
C VAL A 291 -9.39 -21.46 -5.22
N LEU A 292 -10.28 -20.53 -4.97
CA LEU A 292 -11.68 -20.64 -5.38
C LEU A 292 -11.92 -19.96 -6.72
N HIS A 293 -12.85 -20.56 -7.50
CA HIS A 293 -13.33 -20.00 -8.78
C HIS A 293 -12.23 -19.80 -9.83
N VAL A 294 -11.35 -20.80 -9.99
CA VAL A 294 -10.28 -20.78 -10.98
C VAL A 294 -10.83 -20.43 -12.37
N GLY A 295 -10.23 -19.44 -13.04
CA GLY A 295 -10.62 -18.97 -14.38
C GLY A 295 -11.85 -18.06 -14.43
N ASP A 296 -12.47 -17.72 -13.30
CA ASP A 296 -13.66 -16.84 -13.24
C ASP A 296 -13.35 -15.58 -12.41
N VAL A 297 -12.92 -14.52 -13.07
CA VAL A 297 -12.53 -13.26 -12.40
C VAL A 297 -13.70 -12.61 -11.66
N ARG A 298 -14.93 -12.70 -12.17
CA ARG A 298 -16.12 -12.16 -11.49
C ARG A 298 -16.32 -12.82 -10.13
N LYS A 299 -16.29 -14.15 -10.08
CA LYS A 299 -16.46 -14.87 -8.81
C LYS A 299 -15.25 -14.72 -7.91
N GLN A 300 -14.05 -14.64 -8.47
CA GLN A 300 -12.86 -14.34 -7.67
C GLN A 300 -12.94 -12.94 -7.04
N THR A 301 -13.45 -11.94 -7.75
CA THR A 301 -13.69 -10.60 -7.19
C THR A 301 -14.66 -10.63 -6.01
N LEU A 302 -15.78 -11.32 -6.16
CA LEU A 302 -16.77 -11.44 -5.07
C LEU A 302 -16.18 -12.14 -3.84
N ARG A 303 -15.47 -13.26 -4.04
CA ARG A 303 -14.83 -14.00 -2.95
C ARG A 303 -13.72 -13.20 -2.27
N MET A 304 -12.93 -12.49 -3.04
CA MET A 304 -11.90 -11.58 -2.54
C MET A 304 -12.52 -10.50 -1.62
N TRP A 305 -13.63 -9.90 -2.02
CA TRP A 305 -14.36 -8.94 -1.18
C TRP A 305 -14.87 -9.57 0.12
N GLU A 306 -15.44 -10.78 0.08
CA GLU A 306 -15.85 -11.51 1.29
C GLU A 306 -14.66 -11.72 2.24
N ASN A 307 -13.52 -12.10 1.71
CA ASN A 307 -12.29 -12.32 2.50
C ASN A 307 -11.83 -11.02 3.18
N VAL A 308 -11.80 -9.90 2.44
CA VAL A 308 -11.41 -8.58 2.97
C VAL A 308 -12.44 -8.07 3.99
N GLU A 309 -13.74 -8.25 3.73
CA GLU A 309 -14.81 -7.90 4.67
C GLU A 309 -14.61 -8.59 6.03
N LYS A 310 -14.25 -9.87 6.03
CA LYS A 310 -14.01 -10.63 7.27
C LYS A 310 -12.76 -10.18 8.01
N LEU A 311 -11.72 -9.72 7.32
CA LEU A 311 -10.56 -9.11 7.95
C LEU A 311 -10.92 -7.75 8.58
N LEU A 312 -11.70 -6.94 7.88
CA LEU A 312 -12.18 -5.67 8.40
C LEU A 312 -13.06 -5.87 9.63
N GLU A 313 -14.04 -6.80 9.58
CA GLU A 313 -14.91 -7.14 10.71
C GLU A 313 -14.11 -7.59 11.95
N GLU A 314 -13.11 -8.47 11.77
CA GLU A 314 -12.23 -8.93 12.87
C GLU A 314 -11.46 -7.76 13.50
N GLY A 315 -11.07 -6.78 12.69
CA GLY A 315 -10.44 -5.54 13.13
C GLY A 315 -11.41 -4.47 13.63
N GLY A 316 -12.72 -4.72 13.64
CA GLY A 316 -13.73 -3.77 14.11
C GLY A 316 -14.06 -2.67 13.09
N ALA A 317 -13.85 -2.93 11.80
CA ALA A 317 -14.11 -2.01 10.70
C ALA A 317 -15.08 -2.60 9.68
N THR A 318 -15.50 -1.77 8.74
CA THR A 318 -16.30 -2.13 7.57
C THR A 318 -15.71 -1.51 6.32
N PHE A 319 -16.26 -1.79 5.14
CA PHE A 319 -15.85 -1.10 3.91
C PHE A 319 -16.11 0.41 3.94
N ASP A 320 -17.04 0.90 4.78
CA ASP A 320 -17.28 2.35 4.94
C ASP A 320 -16.13 3.08 5.64
N ASP A 321 -15.24 2.34 6.32
CA ASP A 321 -14.05 2.84 6.99
C ASP A 321 -12.80 2.79 6.09
N VAL A 322 -12.90 2.20 4.90
CA VAL A 322 -11.77 2.05 3.96
C VAL A 322 -11.41 3.38 3.33
N ALA A 323 -10.20 3.83 3.56
CA ALA A 323 -9.67 5.09 3.06
C ALA A 323 -9.14 4.99 1.62
N GLN A 324 -8.62 3.82 1.22
CA GLN A 324 -8.08 3.61 -0.12
C GLN A 324 -8.05 2.11 -0.47
N ILE A 325 -8.09 1.81 -1.78
CA ILE A 325 -7.99 0.45 -2.31
C ILE A 325 -7.00 0.43 -3.48
N ILE A 326 -6.10 -0.55 -3.51
CA ILE A 326 -5.32 -0.89 -4.71
C ILE A 326 -5.79 -2.26 -5.21
N VAL A 327 -6.10 -2.35 -6.49
CA VAL A 327 -6.56 -3.57 -7.16
C VAL A 327 -5.53 -3.99 -8.18
N TYR A 328 -5.14 -5.24 -8.10
CA TYR A 328 -4.15 -5.87 -8.95
C TYR A 328 -4.82 -6.90 -9.86
N LEU A 329 -4.80 -6.66 -11.16
CA LEU A 329 -5.30 -7.59 -12.17
C LEU A 329 -4.15 -8.27 -12.89
N ARG A 330 -4.29 -9.58 -13.12
CA ARG A 330 -3.32 -10.36 -13.86
C ARG A 330 -3.47 -10.21 -15.36
N ASP A 331 -4.71 -10.03 -15.85
CA ASP A 331 -5.04 -9.92 -17.27
C ASP A 331 -5.77 -8.59 -17.55
N VAL A 332 -5.27 -7.85 -18.54
CA VAL A 332 -5.88 -6.59 -18.98
C VAL A 332 -7.29 -6.80 -19.54
N ALA A 333 -7.59 -7.96 -20.08
CA ALA A 333 -8.92 -8.29 -20.63
C ALA A 333 -10.02 -8.34 -19.57
N ASP A 334 -9.67 -8.51 -18.29
CA ASP A 334 -10.60 -8.53 -17.18
C ASP A 334 -10.99 -7.13 -16.68
N TYR A 335 -10.32 -6.08 -17.18
CA TYR A 335 -10.45 -4.72 -16.63
C TYR A 335 -11.87 -4.16 -16.75
N GLU A 336 -12.50 -4.23 -17.91
CA GLU A 336 -13.82 -3.63 -18.13
C GLU A 336 -14.85 -4.18 -17.14
N LEU A 337 -14.88 -5.50 -16.96
CA LEU A 337 -15.77 -6.17 -16.01
C LEU A 337 -15.47 -5.75 -14.57
N VAL A 338 -14.20 -5.80 -14.17
CA VAL A 338 -13.80 -5.52 -12.79
C VAL A 338 -14.00 -4.05 -12.46
N SER A 339 -13.67 -3.13 -13.38
CA SER A 339 -13.87 -1.69 -13.16
C SER A 339 -15.34 -1.34 -12.96
N GLN A 340 -16.25 -1.98 -13.70
CA GLN A 340 -17.68 -1.82 -13.48
C GLN A 340 -18.09 -2.32 -12.09
N MET A 341 -17.63 -3.51 -11.68
CA MET A 341 -17.95 -4.08 -10.37
C MET A 341 -17.48 -3.18 -9.22
N PHE A 342 -16.28 -2.62 -9.34
CA PHE A 342 -15.72 -1.70 -8.34
C PHE A 342 -16.47 -0.36 -8.32
N ALA A 343 -16.82 0.20 -9.46
CA ALA A 343 -17.59 1.45 -9.54
C ALA A 343 -18.99 1.32 -8.91
N GLU A 344 -19.61 0.15 -9.04
CA GLU A 344 -20.91 -0.15 -8.42
C GLU A 344 -20.80 -0.36 -6.89
N ARG A 345 -19.75 -1.04 -6.42
CA ARG A 345 -19.59 -1.36 -4.99
C ARG A 345 -18.95 -0.22 -4.19
N PHE A 346 -18.02 0.51 -4.77
CA PHE A 346 -17.21 1.55 -4.12
C PHE A 346 -17.29 2.87 -4.87
N PRO A 347 -18.47 3.48 -5.02
CA PRO A 347 -18.64 4.68 -5.84
C PRO A 347 -17.86 5.89 -5.33
N ASP A 348 -17.58 5.93 -4.03
CA ASP A 348 -16.96 7.08 -3.35
C ASP A 348 -15.53 6.79 -2.85
N THR A 349 -15.20 5.54 -2.56
CA THR A 349 -13.88 5.17 -2.02
C THR A 349 -12.79 5.34 -3.09
N PRO A 350 -11.68 6.02 -2.81
CA PRO A 350 -10.55 6.12 -3.74
C PRO A 350 -9.96 4.75 -4.07
N TYR A 351 -9.82 4.43 -5.36
CA TYR A 351 -9.14 3.20 -5.77
C TYR A 351 -8.39 3.34 -7.10
N ILE A 352 -7.37 2.50 -7.27
CA ILE A 352 -6.63 2.34 -8.53
C ILE A 352 -6.64 0.87 -8.93
N ILE A 353 -6.97 0.57 -10.19
CA ILE A 353 -6.87 -0.77 -10.78
C ILE A 353 -5.66 -0.81 -11.70
N THR A 354 -4.73 -1.71 -11.44
CA THR A 354 -3.46 -1.81 -12.16
C THR A 354 -3.24 -3.18 -12.77
N LEU A 355 -2.44 -3.23 -13.84
CA LEU A 355 -1.88 -4.48 -14.35
C LEU A 355 -0.73 -4.91 -13.44
N ALA A 356 -0.95 -5.95 -12.66
CA ALA A 356 0.03 -6.50 -11.77
C ALA A 356 -0.24 -8.00 -11.57
N PRO A 357 0.56 -8.88 -12.18
CA PRO A 357 0.38 -10.32 -11.98
C PRO A 357 0.48 -10.69 -10.51
N VAL A 358 -0.54 -11.40 -10.03
CA VAL A 358 -0.57 -11.94 -8.67
C VAL A 358 0.43 -13.08 -8.57
N CYS A 359 1.01 -13.28 -7.40
CA CYS A 359 2.13 -14.21 -7.17
C CYS A 359 1.82 -15.70 -7.43
N ARG A 360 0.55 -16.04 -7.67
CA ARG A 360 0.14 -17.38 -8.13
C ARG A 360 -0.69 -17.27 -9.41
N PRO A 361 -0.38 -18.05 -10.48
CA PRO A 361 -1.03 -17.90 -11.79
C PRO A 361 -2.56 -18.05 -11.80
N THR A 362 -3.11 -18.84 -10.86
CA THR A 362 -4.56 -19.09 -10.75
C THR A 362 -5.33 -17.97 -10.04
N TRP A 363 -4.65 -17.03 -9.39
CA TRP A 363 -5.25 -15.82 -8.85
C TRP A 363 -5.29 -14.73 -9.93
N LEU A 364 -6.48 -14.40 -10.38
CA LEU A 364 -6.71 -13.44 -11.45
C LEU A 364 -6.76 -12.00 -10.93
N ILE A 365 -7.12 -11.86 -9.66
CA ILE A 365 -7.29 -10.57 -8.98
C ILE A 365 -6.84 -10.65 -7.52
N GLU A 366 -6.26 -9.57 -7.04
CA GLU A 366 -5.93 -9.34 -5.63
C GLU A 366 -6.23 -7.89 -5.27
N MET A 367 -6.58 -7.60 -4.03
CA MET A 367 -6.68 -6.23 -3.53
C MET A 367 -6.02 -6.08 -2.17
N GLU A 368 -5.59 -4.86 -1.89
CA GLU A 368 -5.20 -4.40 -0.56
C GLU A 368 -5.94 -3.12 -0.22
N CYS A 369 -6.08 -2.81 1.06
CA CYS A 369 -6.67 -1.56 1.50
C CYS A 369 -6.12 -1.11 2.86
N ILE A 370 -6.34 0.17 3.15
CA ILE A 370 -6.16 0.77 4.46
C ILE A 370 -7.52 1.26 4.93
N ALA A 371 -7.91 0.88 6.16
CA ALA A 371 -9.10 1.40 6.82
C ALA A 371 -8.72 2.18 8.08
N ILE A 372 -9.53 3.19 8.43
CA ILE A 372 -9.33 4.02 9.62
C ILE A 372 -10.66 4.12 10.36
N THR A 373 -10.69 3.64 11.61
CA THR A 373 -11.87 3.70 12.48
C THR A 373 -11.69 4.75 13.56
N ALA A 374 -12.79 5.36 13.99
CA ALA A 374 -12.82 6.21 15.19
C ALA A 374 -12.89 5.30 16.43
N ASP A 375 -11.79 5.21 17.14
CA ASP A 375 -11.68 4.38 18.35
C ASP A 375 -11.49 5.20 19.61
N GLY A 376 -12.12 4.73 20.69
CA GLY A 376 -11.95 5.31 22.02
C GLY A 376 -10.92 4.56 22.87
N ASN A 377 -9.74 4.24 22.35
CA ASN A 377 -8.68 3.54 23.09
C ASN A 377 -7.93 4.52 24.02
N THR A 378 -8.66 5.13 24.96
CA THR A 378 -8.18 6.24 25.80
C THR A 378 -6.97 5.90 26.70
N GLN A 379 -6.62 4.61 26.83
CA GLN A 379 -5.38 4.18 27.48
C GLN A 379 -4.13 4.50 26.67
N TYR A 380 -4.27 4.74 25.36
CA TYR A 380 -3.18 5.10 24.47
C TYR A 380 -3.23 6.58 24.09
N LYS A 381 -2.12 7.12 23.61
CA LYS A 381 -2.06 8.48 23.06
C LYS A 381 -2.79 8.52 21.71
N ALA A 382 -3.39 9.65 21.37
CA ALA A 382 -3.94 9.90 20.04
C ALA A 382 -2.85 9.91 18.96
N PHE A 383 -3.28 9.66 17.71
CA PHE A 383 -2.37 9.73 16.54
C PHE A 383 -1.66 11.08 16.48
#